data_f1652fbf818db3946227769bd1852d62
#
_entry.id   f1652fbf818db3946227769bd1852d62
#
_cell.length_a   1.000
_cell.length_b   1.000
_cell.length_c   1.000
_cell.angle_alpha   90.00
_cell.angle_beta   90.00
_cell.angle_gamma   90.00
#
_symmetry.space_group_name_H-M   'P 1'
#
loop_
_entity.id
_entity.type
_entity.pdbx_description
1 polymer ?
#
loop_
_entity_poly.entity_id
_entity_poly.type
_entity_poly.pdbx_seq_one_letter_code
_entity_poly.pdbx_strand_id
1 'polypeptide(L)'
;MYYEFFFIFPKERELFESFLLDTTHLALEESSLENLKAFDDKETIEFISQSSWHYFTTHDPLKENLKEKPPHLKNFVILRSQKDLNDSLIPALEAFCLSLQQNLQSGFDFFYLSRNLASKDWLEAYKQAILPVQCAKFYIHPSWHQKPSHVAIDDSIMIDPALAFGSGHHESTSMCLELLSNLDLKRKNALDVGCGSGILSIALKKQGVSALSACDTDSLAVEETLKNFSLNQIPLLAQDKVIYGSTQKIEGRFDIIVANLVADVIKSLYSEFVRLCNHTLILSGILETHLNSVLQIYYNGFEVLEQRQRNEWVALKLLKKQPIN
;
A
#
# COMPACT_ATOMS: atom_id res chain seq x y z
N MET A 1 -23.91 -0.19 6.92
CA MET A 1 -23.50 -1.59 6.91
C MET A 1 -22.09 -1.64 6.37
N TYR A 2 -21.32 -2.54 6.89
CA TYR A 2 -19.94 -2.75 6.49
C TYR A 2 -19.68 -4.24 6.43
N TYR A 3 -18.93 -4.69 5.43
CA TYR A 3 -18.71 -6.11 5.17
C TYR A 3 -17.23 -6.40 5.31
N GLU A 4 -16.88 -7.47 6.00
CA GLU A 4 -15.54 -8.02 6.04
C GLU A 4 -15.55 -9.39 5.38
N PHE A 5 -14.54 -9.58 4.52
CA PHE A 5 -14.26 -10.83 3.84
C PHE A 5 -12.88 -11.30 4.27
N PHE A 6 -12.81 -12.53 4.73
CA PHE A 6 -11.56 -13.18 5.15
C PHE A 6 -11.25 -14.27 4.13
N PHE A 7 -10.04 -14.26 3.59
CA PHE A 7 -9.61 -15.23 2.61
C PHE A 7 -8.35 -15.97 3.07
N ILE A 8 -8.27 -17.26 2.78
CA ILE A 8 -7.07 -18.08 2.90
C ILE A 8 -6.79 -18.71 1.54
N PHE A 9 -5.61 -18.44 1.02
CA PHE A 9 -5.11 -18.99 -0.23
C PHE A 9 -3.96 -19.95 0.09
N PRO A 10 -4.16 -21.28 -0.01
CA PRO A 10 -3.14 -22.27 0.33
C PRO A 10 -1.94 -22.25 -0.63
N LYS A 11 -2.16 -21.81 -1.87
CA LYS A 11 -1.14 -21.70 -2.93
C LYS A 11 -1.29 -20.39 -3.69
N GLU A 12 -0.19 -19.94 -4.30
CA GLU A 12 -0.16 -18.79 -5.24
C GLU A 12 -0.87 -17.56 -4.68
N ARG A 13 -0.70 -17.29 -3.41
CA ARG A 13 -1.36 -16.23 -2.66
C ARG A 13 -1.23 -14.87 -3.37
N GLU A 14 -0.04 -14.54 -3.87
CA GLU A 14 0.22 -13.26 -4.55
C GLU A 14 -0.66 -13.05 -5.78
N LEU A 15 -0.97 -14.11 -6.54
CA LEU A 15 -1.87 -14.03 -7.69
C LEU A 15 -3.30 -13.69 -7.27
N PHE A 16 -3.76 -14.28 -6.16
CA PHE A 16 -5.08 -13.99 -5.63
C PHE A 16 -5.19 -12.61 -5.02
N GLU A 17 -4.16 -12.14 -4.32
CA GLU A 17 -4.11 -10.77 -3.79
C GLU A 17 -4.12 -9.74 -4.91
N SER A 18 -3.33 -9.95 -5.98
CA SER A 18 -3.37 -9.10 -7.16
C SER A 18 -4.75 -9.09 -7.81
N PHE A 19 -5.38 -10.26 -7.96
CA PHE A 19 -6.73 -10.36 -8.48
C PHE A 19 -7.75 -9.61 -7.62
N LEU A 20 -7.68 -9.75 -6.29
CA LEU A 20 -8.57 -9.04 -5.36
C LEU A 20 -8.41 -7.52 -5.48
N LEU A 21 -7.17 -7.04 -5.51
CA LEU A 21 -6.85 -5.62 -5.67
C LEU A 21 -7.39 -5.07 -6.99
N ASP A 22 -7.14 -5.78 -8.09
CA ASP A 22 -7.55 -5.36 -9.43
C ASP A 22 -9.08 -5.38 -9.62
N THR A 23 -9.75 -6.36 -8.99
CA THR A 23 -11.21 -6.54 -9.14
C THR A 23 -12.00 -5.60 -8.25
N THR A 24 -11.51 -5.35 -7.03
CA THR A 24 -12.28 -4.60 -6.04
C THR A 24 -11.81 -3.16 -5.89
N HIS A 25 -10.57 -2.86 -6.24
CA HIS A 25 -9.88 -1.60 -5.96
C HIS A 25 -9.87 -1.22 -4.47
N LEU A 26 -9.99 -2.23 -3.59
CA LEU A 26 -10.00 -2.07 -2.14
C LEU A 26 -8.65 -2.51 -1.56
N ALA A 27 -8.25 -1.90 -0.46
CA ALA A 27 -7.05 -2.31 0.26
C ALA A 27 -7.22 -3.71 0.88
N LEU A 28 -6.15 -4.50 0.83
CA LEU A 28 -6.05 -5.78 1.50
C LEU A 28 -5.22 -5.63 2.78
N GLU A 29 -5.66 -6.27 3.83
CA GLU A 29 -4.93 -6.35 5.10
C GLU A 29 -4.50 -7.79 5.31
N GLU A 30 -3.19 -8.00 5.42
CA GLU A 30 -2.65 -9.28 5.86
C GLU A 30 -2.74 -9.38 7.37
N SER A 31 -3.26 -10.49 7.86
CA SER A 31 -3.38 -10.72 9.29
C SER A 31 -3.18 -12.20 9.68
N SER A 32 -3.08 -12.45 10.97
CA SER A 32 -2.99 -13.77 11.57
C SER A 32 -3.72 -13.79 12.91
N LEU A 33 -4.04 -14.98 13.42
CA LEU A 33 -4.59 -15.09 14.77
C LEU A 33 -3.64 -14.56 15.85
N GLU A 34 -2.33 -14.61 15.62
CA GLU A 34 -1.33 -14.06 16.54
C GLU A 34 -1.38 -12.53 16.54
N ASN A 35 -1.51 -11.91 15.37
CA ASN A 35 -1.67 -10.46 15.25
C ASN A 35 -2.96 -10.00 15.93
N LEU A 36 -4.10 -10.66 15.67
CA LEU A 36 -5.36 -10.32 16.31
C LEU A 36 -5.29 -10.44 17.83
N LYS A 37 -4.58 -11.45 18.37
CA LYS A 37 -4.37 -11.60 19.82
C LYS A 37 -3.48 -10.47 20.36
N ALA A 38 -2.46 -10.05 19.63
CA ALA A 38 -1.60 -8.93 20.02
C ALA A 38 -2.38 -7.61 20.12
N PHE A 39 -3.43 -7.45 19.31
CA PHE A 39 -4.32 -6.28 19.32
C PHE A 39 -5.59 -6.45 20.20
N ASP A 40 -5.70 -7.56 20.96
CA ASP A 40 -6.86 -7.91 21.82
C ASP A 40 -8.22 -7.93 21.09
N ASP A 41 -8.21 -8.22 19.77
CA ASP A 41 -9.43 -8.32 18.94
C ASP A 41 -10.13 -9.67 19.16
N LYS A 42 -10.74 -9.80 20.35
CA LYS A 42 -11.41 -11.03 20.80
C LYS A 42 -12.61 -11.39 19.92
N GLU A 43 -13.34 -10.39 19.45
CA GLU A 43 -14.56 -10.59 18.64
C GLU A 43 -14.20 -11.21 17.28
N THR A 44 -13.19 -10.67 16.59
CA THR A 44 -12.72 -11.23 15.31
C THR A 44 -12.09 -12.61 15.50
N ILE A 45 -11.33 -12.82 16.60
CA ILE A 45 -10.77 -14.14 16.93
C ILE A 45 -11.89 -15.16 17.14
N GLU A 46 -12.91 -14.80 17.91
CA GLU A 46 -14.04 -15.69 18.19
C GLU A 46 -14.82 -16.00 16.91
N PHE A 47 -15.12 -14.99 16.11
CA PHE A 47 -15.77 -15.16 14.81
C PHE A 47 -15.01 -16.13 13.90
N ILE A 48 -13.72 -15.88 13.67
CA ILE A 48 -12.87 -16.73 12.80
C ILE A 48 -12.77 -18.15 13.34
N SER A 49 -12.66 -18.32 14.67
CA SER A 49 -12.44 -19.62 15.30
C SER A 49 -13.70 -20.48 15.37
N GLN A 50 -14.87 -19.86 15.48
CA GLN A 50 -16.16 -20.55 15.64
C GLN A 50 -16.91 -20.73 14.31
N SER A 51 -16.61 -19.91 13.29
CA SER A 51 -17.30 -19.96 12.01
C SER A 51 -16.88 -21.17 11.17
N SER A 52 -17.82 -21.67 10.37
CA SER A 52 -17.53 -22.64 9.31
C SER A 52 -17.12 -21.88 8.05
N TRP A 53 -15.94 -22.16 7.56
CA TRP A 53 -15.41 -21.54 6.35
C TRP A 53 -16.05 -22.15 5.10
N HIS A 54 -16.30 -21.32 4.09
CA HIS A 54 -16.63 -21.79 2.75
C HIS A 54 -15.36 -22.21 2.04
N TYR A 55 -15.40 -23.33 1.34
CA TYR A 55 -14.28 -23.90 0.62
C TYR A 55 -14.61 -24.02 -0.85
N PHE A 56 -13.77 -23.50 -1.71
CA PHE A 56 -13.81 -23.68 -3.16
C PHE A 56 -12.56 -24.42 -3.61
N THR A 57 -12.73 -25.39 -4.53
CA THR A 57 -11.62 -26.15 -5.11
C THR A 57 -11.88 -26.49 -6.56
N THR A 58 -10.83 -26.44 -7.37
CA THR A 58 -10.86 -26.91 -8.75
C THR A 58 -10.45 -28.38 -8.87
N HIS A 59 -10.01 -29.03 -7.77
CA HIS A 59 -9.56 -30.43 -7.78
C HIS A 59 -10.71 -31.43 -7.75
N ASP A 60 -11.79 -31.11 -7.09
CA ASP A 60 -12.94 -31.99 -6.90
C ASP A 60 -14.27 -31.19 -6.88
N PRO A 61 -14.98 -31.14 -8.02
CA PRO A 61 -16.23 -30.39 -8.13
C PRO A 61 -17.33 -30.85 -7.15
N LEU A 62 -17.24 -32.07 -6.60
CA LEU A 62 -18.18 -32.57 -5.59
C LEU A 62 -17.93 -31.98 -4.20
N LYS A 63 -16.80 -31.32 -4.00
CA LYS A 63 -16.43 -30.65 -2.75
C LYS A 63 -16.70 -29.15 -2.76
N GLU A 64 -17.24 -28.61 -3.83
CA GLU A 64 -17.66 -27.21 -3.88
C GLU A 64 -18.70 -26.94 -2.79
N ASN A 65 -18.53 -25.82 -2.07
CA ASN A 65 -19.43 -25.36 -1.01
C ASN A 65 -19.49 -26.22 0.27
N LEU A 66 -18.52 -27.08 0.52
CA LEU A 66 -18.39 -27.73 1.81
C LEU A 66 -17.94 -26.71 2.87
N LYS A 67 -18.56 -26.78 4.03
CA LYS A 67 -18.13 -26.03 5.21
C LYS A 67 -17.00 -26.79 5.89
N GLU A 68 -15.77 -26.49 5.50
CA GLU A 68 -14.58 -27.11 6.10
C GLU A 68 -13.78 -26.08 6.93
N LYS A 69 -13.08 -26.54 7.96
CA LYS A 69 -12.07 -25.72 8.63
C LYS A 69 -10.80 -25.72 7.79
N PRO A 70 -10.24 -24.56 7.47
CA PRO A 70 -8.95 -24.52 6.78
C PRO A 70 -7.87 -25.21 7.63
N PRO A 71 -6.95 -25.96 7.02
CA PRO A 71 -5.97 -26.76 7.73
C PRO A 71 -4.99 -25.91 8.58
N HIS A 72 -4.83 -24.64 8.26
CA HIS A 72 -3.97 -23.70 8.98
C HIS A 72 -4.58 -22.30 8.97
N LEU A 73 -5.07 -21.84 10.12
CA LEU A 73 -5.54 -20.44 10.34
C LEU A 73 -4.37 -19.50 10.68
N LYS A 74 -3.19 -19.69 10.05
CA LYS A 74 -2.02 -18.90 10.42
C LYS A 74 -2.00 -17.53 9.78
N ASN A 75 -2.28 -17.45 8.48
CA ASN A 75 -2.27 -16.20 7.74
C ASN A 75 -3.52 -16.13 6.87
N PHE A 76 -4.18 -15.01 6.88
CA PHE A 76 -5.35 -14.73 6.07
C PHE A 76 -5.32 -13.28 5.58
N VAL A 77 -6.09 -13.02 4.54
CA VAL A 77 -6.26 -11.69 3.96
C VAL A 77 -7.64 -11.18 4.33
N ILE A 78 -7.72 -9.96 4.79
CA ILE A 78 -8.96 -9.27 5.10
C ILE A 78 -9.22 -8.22 4.02
N LEU A 79 -10.41 -8.28 3.41
CA LEU A 79 -10.94 -7.26 2.53
C LEU A 79 -12.14 -6.61 3.21
N ARG A 80 -12.18 -5.28 3.23
CA ARG A 80 -13.28 -4.52 3.83
C ARG A 80 -14.02 -3.71 2.78
N SER A 81 -15.34 -3.75 2.80
CA SER A 81 -16.19 -3.08 1.81
C SER A 81 -17.41 -2.43 2.45
N GLN A 82 -17.82 -1.29 1.90
CA GLN A 82 -19.12 -0.67 2.22
C GLN A 82 -20.29 -1.34 1.50
N LYS A 83 -19.99 -2.21 0.52
CA LYS A 83 -20.97 -2.95 -0.27
C LYS A 83 -20.83 -4.44 0.02
N ASP A 84 -21.93 -5.14 -0.05
CA ASP A 84 -21.90 -6.61 -0.08
C ASP A 84 -21.27 -7.06 -1.41
N LEU A 85 -20.19 -7.80 -1.34
CA LEU A 85 -19.49 -8.31 -2.50
C LEU A 85 -19.66 -9.83 -2.69
N ASN A 86 -20.46 -10.50 -1.84
CA ASN A 86 -20.65 -11.95 -1.91
C ASN A 86 -21.09 -12.40 -3.30
N ASP A 87 -22.11 -11.74 -3.87
CA ASP A 87 -22.69 -12.12 -5.16
C ASP A 87 -21.84 -11.72 -6.39
N SER A 88 -20.80 -10.89 -6.22
CA SER A 88 -19.95 -10.45 -7.31
C SER A 88 -18.53 -10.96 -7.21
N LEU A 89 -17.90 -10.83 -6.03
CA LEU A 89 -16.50 -11.16 -5.82
C LEU A 89 -16.27 -12.67 -5.76
N ILE A 90 -17.12 -13.42 -5.05
CA ILE A 90 -16.91 -14.85 -4.91
C ILE A 90 -17.02 -15.58 -6.25
N PRO A 91 -18.06 -15.37 -7.09
CA PRO A 91 -18.10 -15.96 -8.42
C PRO A 91 -16.93 -15.53 -9.33
N ALA A 92 -16.43 -14.29 -9.17
CA ALA A 92 -15.27 -13.83 -9.93
C ALA A 92 -13.97 -14.55 -9.50
N LEU A 93 -13.78 -14.79 -8.18
CA LEU A 93 -12.67 -15.60 -7.66
C LEU A 93 -12.74 -17.06 -8.13
N GLU A 94 -13.92 -17.67 -8.13
CA GLU A 94 -14.12 -19.02 -8.64
C GLU A 94 -13.77 -19.12 -10.12
N ALA A 95 -14.23 -18.18 -10.93
CA ALA A 95 -13.91 -18.09 -12.34
C ALA A 95 -12.39 -17.88 -12.57
N PHE A 96 -11.76 -17.08 -11.74
CA PHE A 96 -10.30 -16.88 -11.78
C PHE A 96 -9.54 -18.17 -11.47
N CYS A 97 -9.94 -18.92 -10.42
CA CYS A 97 -9.38 -20.24 -10.11
C CYS A 97 -9.46 -21.22 -11.30
N LEU A 98 -10.64 -21.28 -11.95
CA LEU A 98 -10.84 -22.12 -13.12
C LEU A 98 -9.95 -21.71 -14.31
N SER A 99 -9.78 -20.41 -14.51
CA SER A 99 -8.87 -19.89 -15.55
C SER A 99 -7.41 -20.24 -15.24
N LEU A 100 -6.97 -20.10 -14.00
CA LEU A 100 -5.62 -20.49 -13.57
C LEU A 100 -5.39 -22.00 -13.77
N GLN A 101 -6.36 -22.85 -13.43
CA GLN A 101 -6.28 -24.29 -13.63
C GLN A 101 -6.07 -24.63 -15.10
N GLN A 102 -6.81 -24.00 -16.01
CA GLN A 102 -6.66 -24.24 -17.45
C GLN A 102 -5.28 -23.85 -17.99
N ASN A 103 -4.74 -22.71 -17.48
CA ASN A 103 -3.48 -22.16 -17.96
C ASN A 103 -2.25 -22.84 -17.34
N LEU A 104 -2.30 -23.20 -16.06
CA LEU A 104 -1.15 -23.70 -15.30
C LEU A 104 -1.20 -25.22 -15.08
N GLN A 105 -2.28 -25.89 -15.49
CA GLN A 105 -2.52 -27.32 -15.29
C GLN A 105 -2.34 -27.77 -13.81
N SER A 106 -2.61 -26.88 -12.90
CA SER A 106 -2.54 -27.08 -11.44
C SER A 106 -3.88 -26.77 -10.82
N GLY A 107 -4.25 -27.47 -9.75
CA GLY A 107 -5.48 -27.17 -9.03
C GLY A 107 -5.30 -26.03 -8.05
N PHE A 108 -6.33 -25.22 -7.93
CA PHE A 108 -6.40 -24.05 -7.06
C PHE A 108 -7.59 -24.16 -6.13
N ASP A 109 -7.43 -23.66 -4.92
CA ASP A 109 -8.44 -23.66 -3.89
C ASP A 109 -8.31 -22.39 -3.03
N PHE A 110 -9.42 -22.00 -2.41
CA PHE A 110 -9.43 -20.97 -1.39
C PHE A 110 -10.51 -21.22 -0.36
N PHE A 111 -10.30 -20.64 0.81
CA PHE A 111 -11.31 -20.59 1.86
C PHE A 111 -11.74 -19.16 2.07
N TYR A 112 -13.01 -18.93 2.36
CA TYR A 112 -13.49 -17.60 2.70
C TYR A 112 -14.52 -17.62 3.79
N LEU A 113 -14.60 -16.52 4.52
CA LEU A 113 -15.69 -16.13 5.42
C LEU A 113 -16.10 -14.71 5.08
N SER A 114 -17.37 -14.41 5.27
CA SER A 114 -17.84 -13.03 5.26
C SER A 114 -18.72 -12.75 6.47
N ARG A 115 -18.67 -11.52 6.95
CA ARG A 115 -19.62 -11.03 7.96
C ARG A 115 -20.04 -9.60 7.64
N ASN A 116 -21.24 -9.27 8.14
CA ASN A 116 -21.79 -7.93 8.12
C ASN A 116 -21.67 -7.34 9.52
N LEU A 117 -21.06 -6.17 9.62
CA LEU A 117 -20.90 -5.44 10.88
C LEU A 117 -21.80 -4.21 10.91
N ALA A 118 -22.42 -3.94 12.04
CA ALA A 118 -23.12 -2.70 12.27
C ALA A 118 -22.11 -1.54 12.24
N SER A 119 -22.44 -0.46 11.54
CA SER A 119 -21.48 0.61 11.17
C SER A 119 -20.82 1.33 12.36
N LYS A 120 -21.42 1.30 13.55
CA LYS A 120 -20.88 1.97 14.75
C LYS A 120 -19.77 1.16 15.42
N ASP A 121 -19.98 -0.13 15.60
CA ASP A 121 -19.04 -0.97 16.35
C ASP A 121 -17.76 -1.20 15.56
N TRP A 122 -17.89 -1.35 14.23
CA TRP A 122 -16.74 -1.47 13.35
C TRP A 122 -15.89 -0.19 13.30
N LEU A 123 -16.52 0.99 13.20
CA LEU A 123 -15.77 2.24 13.12
C LEU A 123 -14.96 2.48 14.41
N GLU A 124 -15.49 2.05 15.56
CA GLU A 124 -14.77 2.14 16.83
C GLU A 124 -13.67 1.08 16.94
N ALA A 125 -13.92 -0.16 16.56
CA ALA A 125 -12.92 -1.21 16.52
C ALA A 125 -11.78 -0.88 15.53
N TYR A 126 -12.12 -0.39 14.34
CA TYR A 126 -11.17 0.10 13.35
C TYR A 126 -10.31 1.24 13.89
N LYS A 127 -10.93 2.24 14.56
CA LYS A 127 -10.20 3.33 15.18
C LYS A 127 -9.26 2.88 16.29
N GLN A 128 -9.63 1.84 17.02
CA GLN A 128 -8.81 1.26 18.09
C GLN A 128 -7.66 0.41 17.53
N ALA A 129 -7.86 -0.25 16.40
CA ALA A 129 -6.84 -1.10 15.78
C ALA A 129 -5.71 -0.30 15.11
N ILE A 130 -5.97 0.95 14.70
CA ILE A 130 -4.96 1.77 14.04
C ILE A 130 -4.24 2.62 15.07
N LEU A 131 -3.09 2.14 15.49
CA LEU A 131 -2.21 2.82 16.44
C LEU A 131 -1.25 3.75 15.71
N PRO A 132 -0.84 4.85 16.37
CA PRO A 132 0.24 5.68 15.88
C PRO A 132 1.54 4.91 15.71
N VAL A 133 2.32 5.26 14.70
CA VAL A 133 3.63 4.64 14.43
C VAL A 133 4.72 5.69 14.29
N GLN A 134 5.91 5.38 14.80
CA GLN A 134 7.10 6.20 14.64
C GLN A 134 7.91 5.70 13.43
N CYS A 135 8.04 6.55 12.39
CA CYS A 135 8.88 6.27 11.23
C CYS A 135 9.93 7.37 11.07
N ALA A 136 11.19 7.03 11.29
CA ALA A 136 12.28 8.00 11.35
C ALA A 136 11.95 9.14 12.35
N LYS A 137 11.98 10.40 11.89
CA LYS A 137 11.57 11.54 12.72
C LYS A 137 10.06 11.72 12.80
N PHE A 138 9.29 11.10 11.92
CA PHE A 138 7.86 11.34 11.82
C PHE A 138 7.05 10.46 12.77
N TYR A 139 6.17 11.10 13.52
CA TYR A 139 5.10 10.46 14.28
C TYR A 139 3.83 10.47 13.43
N ILE A 140 3.45 9.29 12.93
CA ILE A 140 2.32 9.12 12.04
C ILE A 140 1.15 8.65 12.87
N HIS A 141 0.02 9.34 12.76
CA HIS A 141 -1.17 9.02 13.55
C HIS A 141 -2.46 9.39 12.82
N PRO A 142 -3.57 8.69 13.07
CA PRO A 142 -4.88 9.10 12.58
C PRO A 142 -5.43 10.31 13.37
N SER A 143 -6.45 10.98 12.81
CA SER A 143 -7.04 12.21 13.38
C SER A 143 -7.66 12.03 14.76
N TRP A 144 -8.09 10.82 15.12
CA TRP A 144 -8.64 10.50 16.45
C TRP A 144 -7.59 10.22 17.53
N HIS A 145 -6.30 10.20 17.17
CA HIS A 145 -5.20 10.14 18.13
C HIS A 145 -4.53 11.50 18.27
N GLN A 146 -4.28 11.90 19.49
CA GLN A 146 -3.52 13.11 19.76
C GLN A 146 -2.02 12.83 19.70
N LYS A 147 -1.28 13.73 19.04
CA LYS A 147 0.17 13.63 19.05
C LYS A 147 0.71 13.92 20.47
N PRO A 148 1.75 13.24 20.93
CA PRO A 148 2.42 13.55 22.18
C PRO A 148 2.98 14.98 22.18
N SER A 149 3.00 15.63 23.36
CA SER A 149 3.44 17.03 23.49
C SER A 149 4.90 17.26 23.08
N HIS A 150 5.74 16.23 23.20
CA HIS A 150 7.16 16.31 22.83
C HIS A 150 7.41 16.17 21.30
N VAL A 151 6.41 15.77 20.52
CA VAL A 151 6.53 15.68 19.06
C VAL A 151 6.28 17.06 18.46
N ALA A 152 7.23 17.56 17.66
CA ALA A 152 7.06 18.81 16.93
C ALA A 152 5.95 18.69 15.88
N ILE A 153 5.32 19.81 15.52
CA ILE A 153 4.23 19.80 14.54
C ILE A 153 4.72 19.40 13.14
N ASP A 154 5.97 19.75 12.80
CA ASP A 154 6.58 19.40 11.53
C ASP A 154 7.01 17.91 11.48
N ASP A 155 7.15 17.28 12.63
CA ASP A 155 7.46 15.86 12.74
C ASP A 155 6.21 14.98 12.95
N SER A 156 5.03 15.57 13.00
CA SER A 156 3.75 14.84 13.08
C SER A 156 3.09 14.79 11.72
N ILE A 157 2.67 13.60 11.29
CA ILE A 157 1.92 13.39 10.06
C ILE A 157 0.58 12.74 10.44
N MET A 158 -0.51 13.44 10.13
CA MET A 158 -1.85 12.94 10.34
C MET A 158 -2.36 12.26 9.07
N ILE A 159 -2.63 10.96 9.13
CA ILE A 159 -3.19 10.19 8.03
C ILE A 159 -4.41 9.43 8.57
N ASP A 160 -5.57 9.77 8.05
CA ASP A 160 -6.74 8.94 8.30
C ASP A 160 -6.70 7.78 7.31
N PRO A 161 -6.63 6.54 7.82
CA PRO A 161 -6.66 5.38 6.96
C PRO A 161 -8.00 5.33 6.24
N ALA A 162 -7.94 5.59 4.97
CA ALA A 162 -9.03 5.38 4.03
C ALA A 162 -8.74 4.12 3.21
N LEU A 163 -9.51 3.91 2.17
CA LEU A 163 -9.34 2.79 1.25
C LEU A 163 -8.04 2.86 0.41
N ALA A 164 -7.25 3.95 0.53
CA ALA A 164 -6.00 4.14 -0.20
C ALA A 164 -4.79 3.57 0.56
N PHE A 165 -3.83 3.00 -0.15
CA PHE A 165 -2.56 2.51 0.37
C PHE A 165 -1.73 3.64 1.01
N GLY A 166 -0.98 3.32 2.08
CA GLY A 166 -0.01 4.27 2.67
C GLY A 166 -0.37 4.77 4.06
N SER A 167 -0.72 3.88 5.00
CA SER A 167 -0.95 4.24 6.42
C SER A 167 0.33 4.52 7.23
N GLY A 168 1.50 4.30 6.65
CA GLY A 168 2.80 4.42 7.33
C GLY A 168 3.26 3.16 8.07
N HIS A 169 2.40 2.16 8.23
CA HIS A 169 2.74 0.90 8.92
C HIS A 169 3.55 -0.07 8.04
N HIS A 170 3.43 0.05 6.74
CA HIS A 170 4.11 -0.85 5.81
C HIS A 170 5.60 -0.52 5.71
N GLU A 171 6.45 -1.55 5.65
CA GLU A 171 7.91 -1.43 5.62
C GLU A 171 8.40 -0.56 4.46
N SER A 172 7.78 -0.70 3.29
CA SER A 172 8.16 0.09 2.10
C SER A 172 7.97 1.59 2.32
N THR A 173 6.86 2.00 2.95
CA THR A 173 6.58 3.40 3.28
C THR A 173 7.54 3.92 4.35
N SER A 174 7.78 3.11 5.39
CA SER A 174 8.72 3.45 6.46
C SER A 174 10.13 3.69 5.91
N MET A 175 10.62 2.80 5.02
CA MET A 175 11.94 2.97 4.38
C MET A 175 12.02 4.22 3.50
N CYS A 176 10.94 4.58 2.77
CA CYS A 176 10.89 5.86 2.04
C CYS A 176 11.04 7.06 2.98
N LEU A 177 10.28 7.09 4.07
CA LEU A 177 10.32 8.17 5.06
C LEU A 177 11.71 8.31 5.70
N GLU A 178 12.37 7.20 5.99
CA GLU A 178 13.74 7.21 6.51
C GLU A 178 14.74 7.77 5.50
N LEU A 179 14.67 7.33 4.23
CA LEU A 179 15.54 7.84 3.18
C LEU A 179 15.32 9.34 2.94
N LEU A 180 14.06 9.80 2.96
CA LEU A 180 13.71 11.21 2.86
C LEU A 180 14.21 12.02 4.06
N SER A 181 14.11 11.48 5.28
CA SER A 181 14.52 12.18 6.51
C SER A 181 16.01 12.52 6.55
N ASN A 182 16.83 11.80 5.78
CA ASN A 182 18.27 12.00 5.70
C ASN A 182 18.70 12.98 4.59
N LEU A 183 17.74 13.64 3.93
CA LEU A 183 18.01 14.59 2.84
C LEU A 183 17.75 16.02 3.28
N ASP A 184 18.56 16.95 2.77
CA ASP A 184 18.24 18.38 2.82
C ASP A 184 17.27 18.71 1.68
N LEU A 185 16.01 18.88 2.04
CA LEU A 185 14.92 19.13 1.10
C LEU A 185 14.53 20.61 0.99
N LYS A 186 15.15 21.47 1.78
CA LYS A 186 14.82 22.90 1.76
C LYS A 186 15.08 23.51 0.39
N ARG A 187 14.09 24.24 -0.12
CA ARG A 187 14.11 24.90 -1.43
C ARG A 187 14.21 23.95 -2.64
N LYS A 188 14.06 22.65 -2.43
CA LYS A 188 14.01 21.67 -3.52
C LYS A 188 12.61 21.56 -4.09
N ASN A 189 12.51 21.12 -5.33
CA ASN A 189 11.27 20.66 -5.91
C ASN A 189 11.22 19.12 -5.88
N ALA A 190 10.03 18.59 -5.65
CA ALA A 190 9.86 17.14 -5.49
C ALA A 190 8.65 16.62 -6.28
N LEU A 191 8.75 15.33 -6.64
CA LEU A 191 7.67 14.57 -7.27
C LEU A 191 7.42 13.30 -6.47
N ASP A 192 6.16 13.08 -6.13
CA ASP A 192 5.65 11.83 -5.53
C ASP A 192 4.83 11.07 -6.58
N VAL A 193 5.29 9.88 -6.96
CA VAL A 193 4.67 9.05 -8.01
C VAL A 193 3.96 7.86 -7.39
N GLY A 194 2.65 7.77 -7.59
CA GLY A 194 1.78 6.86 -6.86
C GLY A 194 1.55 7.36 -5.44
N CYS A 195 0.99 8.57 -5.31
CA CYS A 195 0.93 9.27 -4.03
C CYS A 195 0.02 8.62 -2.99
N GLY A 196 -0.97 7.81 -3.41
CA GLY A 196 -1.86 7.07 -2.52
C GLY A 196 -2.52 7.97 -1.47
N SER A 197 -2.26 7.71 -0.19
CA SER A 197 -2.72 8.55 0.93
C SER A 197 -2.09 9.95 1.00
N GLY A 198 -1.04 10.20 0.21
CA GLY A 198 -0.26 11.43 0.25
C GLY A 198 0.78 11.52 1.38
N ILE A 199 1.05 10.43 2.10
CA ILE A 199 1.96 10.42 3.25
C ILE A 199 3.37 10.90 2.88
N LEU A 200 3.92 10.45 1.75
CA LEU A 200 5.25 10.86 1.28
C LEU A 200 5.24 12.32 0.82
N SER A 201 4.19 12.73 0.14
CA SER A 201 3.94 14.13 -0.25
C SER A 201 3.90 15.07 0.96
N ILE A 202 3.20 14.69 2.02
CA ILE A 202 3.12 15.43 3.28
C ILE A 202 4.49 15.50 3.95
N ALA A 203 5.22 14.38 4.01
CA ALA A 203 6.57 14.32 4.56
C ALA A 203 7.53 15.25 3.81
N LEU A 204 7.46 15.30 2.48
CA LEU A 204 8.24 16.21 1.63
C LEU A 204 7.93 17.69 1.97
N LYS A 205 6.65 18.05 2.07
CA LYS A 205 6.24 19.43 2.41
C LYS A 205 6.69 19.83 3.81
N LYS A 206 6.53 18.96 4.82
CA LYS A 206 6.98 19.20 6.19
C LYS A 206 8.49 19.35 6.33
N GLN A 207 9.26 18.80 5.38
CA GLN A 207 10.71 18.97 5.32
C GLN A 207 11.16 20.20 4.52
N GLY A 208 10.24 21.03 4.04
CA GLY A 208 10.52 22.33 3.44
C GLY A 208 10.72 22.30 1.93
N VAL A 209 10.18 21.30 1.24
CA VAL A 209 10.10 21.29 -0.23
C VAL A 209 9.33 22.53 -0.69
N SER A 210 9.95 23.29 -1.63
CA SER A 210 9.39 24.56 -2.12
C SER A 210 8.26 24.35 -3.13
N ALA A 211 8.36 23.35 -3.98
CA ALA A 211 7.34 22.98 -4.96
C ALA A 211 7.16 21.46 -4.97
N LEU A 212 5.93 20.99 -4.93
CA LEU A 212 5.57 19.58 -4.95
C LEU A 212 4.66 19.28 -6.13
N SER A 213 4.99 18.24 -6.86
CA SER A 213 4.03 17.56 -7.71
C SER A 213 3.77 16.15 -7.15
N ALA A 214 2.52 15.72 -7.19
CA ALA A 214 2.12 14.37 -6.84
C ALA A 214 1.19 13.83 -7.93
N CYS A 215 1.27 12.56 -8.25
CA CYS A 215 0.34 11.94 -9.20
C CYS A 215 -0.04 10.52 -8.78
N ASP A 216 -1.27 10.15 -9.14
CA ASP A 216 -1.76 8.79 -9.00
C ASP A 216 -2.73 8.47 -10.14
N THR A 217 -2.76 7.21 -10.56
CA THR A 217 -3.68 6.71 -11.59
C THR A 217 -5.05 6.34 -11.01
N ASP A 218 -5.18 6.34 -9.69
CA ASP A 218 -6.45 6.21 -8.98
C ASP A 218 -6.96 7.59 -8.54
N SER A 219 -8.18 7.94 -8.97
CA SER A 219 -8.82 9.20 -8.58
C SER A 219 -9.11 9.27 -7.08
N LEU A 220 -9.40 8.14 -6.42
CA LEU A 220 -9.62 8.08 -4.98
C LEU A 220 -8.34 8.38 -4.20
N ALA A 221 -7.19 7.91 -4.68
CA ALA A 221 -5.89 8.24 -4.09
C ALA A 221 -5.60 9.75 -4.16
N VAL A 222 -5.93 10.39 -5.29
CA VAL A 222 -5.81 11.85 -5.44
C VAL A 222 -6.70 12.60 -4.45
N GLU A 223 -7.95 12.19 -4.29
CA GLU A 223 -8.89 12.77 -3.32
C GLU A 223 -8.38 12.59 -1.88
N GLU A 224 -7.89 11.41 -1.52
CA GLU A 224 -7.34 11.13 -0.19
C GLU A 224 -6.07 11.93 0.08
N THR A 225 -5.17 12.06 -0.91
CA THR A 225 -4.02 12.95 -0.81
C THR A 225 -4.44 14.38 -0.44
N LEU A 226 -5.40 14.95 -1.16
CA LEU A 226 -5.91 16.31 -0.92
C LEU A 226 -6.54 16.46 0.48
N LYS A 227 -7.28 15.46 0.90
CA LYS A 227 -7.92 15.39 2.21
C LYS A 227 -6.89 15.35 3.34
N ASN A 228 -5.87 14.50 3.20
CA ASN A 228 -4.79 14.39 4.18
C ASN A 228 -3.91 15.64 4.22
N PHE A 229 -3.73 16.36 3.11
CA PHE A 229 -3.12 17.69 3.11
C PHE A 229 -3.91 18.67 4.00
N SER A 230 -5.24 18.69 3.86
CA SER A 230 -6.12 19.52 4.67
C SER A 230 -6.04 19.14 6.15
N LEU A 231 -6.05 17.85 6.50
CA LEU A 231 -5.89 17.36 7.88
C LEU A 231 -4.57 17.84 8.50
N ASN A 232 -3.50 17.85 7.74
CA ASN A 232 -2.19 18.34 8.20
C ASN A 232 -2.03 19.86 8.15
N GLN A 233 -3.06 20.59 7.75
CA GLN A 233 -3.03 22.05 7.59
C GLN A 233 -1.91 22.55 6.66
N ILE A 234 -1.58 21.76 5.65
CA ILE A 234 -0.60 22.10 4.63
C ILE A 234 -1.32 22.73 3.44
N PRO A 235 -1.19 24.03 3.19
CA PRO A 235 -1.80 24.65 2.03
C PRO A 235 -1.07 24.20 0.75
N LEU A 236 -1.84 23.89 -0.29
CA LEU A 236 -1.28 23.76 -1.61
C LEU A 236 -1.02 25.15 -2.20
N LEU A 237 0.23 25.43 -2.46
CA LEU A 237 0.65 26.69 -3.06
C LEU A 237 0.42 26.68 -4.58
N ALA A 238 0.50 27.80 -5.25
CA ALA A 238 0.25 27.92 -6.70
C ALA A 238 1.17 27.01 -7.56
N GLN A 239 2.36 26.69 -7.05
CA GLN A 239 3.33 25.79 -7.70
C GLN A 239 3.15 24.31 -7.35
N ASP A 240 2.31 23.99 -6.36
CA ASP A 240 2.04 22.61 -5.97
C ASP A 240 0.94 22.00 -6.85
N LYS A 241 1.07 20.73 -7.21
CA LYS A 241 0.12 20.03 -8.07
C LYS A 241 -0.15 18.62 -7.54
N VAL A 242 -1.43 18.26 -7.45
CA VAL A 242 -1.86 16.86 -7.23
C VAL A 242 -2.69 16.47 -8.44
N ILE A 243 -2.25 15.46 -9.20
CA ILE A 243 -2.73 15.20 -10.56
C ILE A 243 -3.25 13.76 -10.64
N TYR A 244 -4.49 13.62 -11.11
CA TYR A 244 -5.01 12.34 -11.56
C TYR A 244 -4.38 11.94 -12.89
N GLY A 245 -3.57 10.89 -12.88
CA GLY A 245 -2.89 10.35 -14.05
C GLY A 245 -1.47 9.89 -13.77
N SER A 246 -0.81 9.41 -14.80
CA SER A 246 0.57 8.92 -14.78
C SER A 246 1.58 10.07 -14.96
N THR A 247 2.86 9.74 -14.76
CA THR A 247 4.05 10.58 -15.01
C THR A 247 4.08 11.24 -16.39
N GLN A 248 3.37 10.70 -17.38
CA GLN A 248 3.23 11.30 -18.72
C GLN A 248 2.57 12.69 -18.69
N LYS A 249 1.74 12.97 -17.68
CA LYS A 249 1.11 14.30 -17.48
C LYS A 249 2.00 15.26 -16.69
N ILE A 250 3.17 14.81 -16.23
CA ILE A 250 4.10 15.60 -15.42
C ILE A 250 5.10 16.26 -16.33
N GLU A 251 5.21 17.57 -16.18
CA GLU A 251 6.17 18.41 -16.89
C GLU A 251 7.29 18.90 -15.94
N GLY A 252 8.42 19.26 -16.53
CA GLY A 252 9.56 19.79 -15.79
C GLY A 252 10.53 18.72 -15.30
N ARG A 253 11.35 19.11 -14.34
CA ARG A 253 12.35 18.23 -13.70
C ARG A 253 12.35 18.48 -12.20
N PHE A 254 12.68 17.43 -11.44
CA PHE A 254 12.59 17.43 -9.98
C PHE A 254 13.94 17.06 -9.36
N ASP A 255 14.30 17.78 -8.31
CA ASP A 255 15.51 17.49 -7.53
C ASP A 255 15.36 16.15 -6.80
N ILE A 256 14.15 15.86 -6.33
CA ILE A 256 13.80 14.64 -5.62
C ILE A 256 12.57 14.01 -6.26
N ILE A 257 12.67 12.73 -6.57
CA ILE A 257 11.51 11.91 -6.93
C ILE A 257 11.41 10.78 -5.92
N VAL A 258 10.20 10.51 -5.41
CA VAL A 258 9.91 9.33 -4.61
C VAL A 258 8.80 8.54 -5.27
N ALA A 259 8.93 7.21 -5.27
CA ALA A 259 7.91 6.28 -5.76
C ALA A 259 7.92 5.02 -4.91
N ASN A 260 6.80 4.75 -4.24
CA ASN A 260 6.56 3.53 -3.50
C ASN A 260 5.55 2.68 -4.29
N LEU A 261 6.05 1.90 -5.23
CA LEU A 261 5.28 1.19 -6.24
C LEU A 261 5.79 -0.24 -6.40
N VAL A 262 4.97 -1.13 -6.95
CA VAL A 262 5.41 -2.50 -7.28
C VAL A 262 6.48 -2.50 -8.37
N ALA A 263 7.36 -3.50 -8.34
CA ALA A 263 8.56 -3.56 -9.17
C ALA A 263 8.29 -3.46 -10.68
N ASP A 264 7.19 -4.03 -11.19
CA ASP A 264 6.86 -3.99 -12.61
C ASP A 264 6.48 -2.58 -13.07
N VAL A 265 5.75 -1.84 -12.26
CA VAL A 265 5.44 -0.43 -12.52
C VAL A 265 6.72 0.39 -12.47
N ILE A 266 7.57 0.19 -11.46
CA ILE A 266 8.88 0.86 -11.36
C ILE A 266 9.69 0.64 -12.65
N LYS A 267 9.80 -0.60 -13.11
CA LYS A 267 10.53 -0.94 -14.35
C LYS A 267 9.97 -0.22 -15.57
N SER A 268 8.64 -0.17 -15.70
CA SER A 268 7.97 0.50 -16.83
C SER A 268 8.16 2.01 -16.84
N LEU A 269 8.36 2.62 -15.67
CA LEU A 269 8.55 4.07 -15.51
C LEU A 269 10.00 4.54 -15.64
N TYR A 270 10.95 3.66 -15.94
CA TYR A 270 12.37 4.00 -16.02
C TYR A 270 12.66 5.23 -16.92
N SER A 271 12.12 5.24 -18.14
CA SER A 271 12.32 6.35 -19.10
C SER A 271 11.78 7.69 -18.58
N GLU A 272 10.65 7.64 -17.88
CA GLU A 272 10.03 8.80 -17.24
C GLU A 272 10.88 9.30 -16.08
N PHE A 273 11.39 8.42 -15.23
CA PHE A 273 12.30 8.83 -14.16
C PHE A 273 13.62 9.40 -14.71
N VAL A 274 14.14 8.86 -15.82
CA VAL A 274 15.29 9.45 -16.51
C VAL A 274 15.00 10.87 -17.01
N ARG A 275 13.80 11.11 -17.54
CA ARG A 275 13.36 12.41 -18.05
C ARG A 275 13.12 13.43 -16.93
N LEU A 276 12.48 12.99 -15.85
CA LEU A 276 11.97 13.88 -14.79
C LEU A 276 12.98 14.13 -13.66
N CYS A 277 13.91 13.20 -13.39
CA CYS A 277 14.83 13.30 -12.28
C CYS A 277 16.06 14.17 -12.62
N ASN A 278 16.34 15.14 -11.76
CA ASN A 278 17.58 15.91 -11.81
C ASN A 278 18.68 15.35 -10.91
N HIS A 279 18.33 14.84 -9.73
CA HIS A 279 19.33 14.48 -8.73
C HIS A 279 19.02 13.15 -8.01
N THR A 280 18.05 13.13 -7.13
CA THR A 280 17.78 11.96 -6.28
C THR A 280 16.46 11.28 -6.66
N LEU A 281 16.51 9.97 -6.80
CA LEU A 281 15.35 9.11 -6.98
C LEU A 281 15.29 8.09 -5.84
N ILE A 282 14.16 8.04 -5.13
CA ILE A 282 13.88 7.04 -4.11
C ILE A 282 12.81 6.10 -4.65
N LEU A 283 13.12 4.82 -4.66
CA LEU A 283 12.22 3.74 -5.09
C LEU A 283 11.98 2.79 -3.91
N SER A 284 10.76 2.37 -3.69
CA SER A 284 10.38 1.36 -2.71
C SER A 284 9.15 0.57 -3.17
N GLY A 285 8.73 -0.43 -2.39
CA GLY A 285 7.70 -1.37 -2.83
C GLY A 285 8.26 -2.49 -3.71
N ILE A 286 9.57 -2.71 -3.64
CA ILE A 286 10.29 -3.72 -4.41
C ILE A 286 10.46 -4.95 -3.52
N LEU A 287 9.90 -6.09 -3.92
CA LEU A 287 10.25 -7.36 -3.29
C LEU A 287 11.70 -7.73 -3.60
N GLU A 288 12.40 -8.33 -2.63
CA GLU A 288 13.81 -8.76 -2.77
C GLU A 288 14.02 -9.62 -4.03
N THR A 289 13.07 -10.49 -4.34
CA THR A 289 13.08 -11.34 -5.54
C THR A 289 13.13 -10.56 -6.85
N HIS A 290 12.62 -9.33 -6.87
CA HIS A 290 12.60 -8.45 -8.04
C HIS A 290 13.76 -7.44 -8.08
N LEU A 291 14.54 -7.31 -7.01
CA LEU A 291 15.59 -6.30 -6.88
C LEU A 291 16.57 -6.31 -8.05
N ASN A 292 17.10 -7.49 -8.41
CA ASN A 292 18.07 -7.59 -9.48
C ASN A 292 17.52 -7.13 -10.84
N SER A 293 16.27 -7.42 -11.14
CA SER A 293 15.63 -6.99 -12.40
C SER A 293 15.42 -5.47 -12.45
N VAL A 294 15.12 -4.84 -11.31
CA VAL A 294 15.05 -3.38 -11.21
C VAL A 294 16.44 -2.77 -11.40
N LEU A 295 17.45 -3.25 -10.67
CA LEU A 295 18.82 -2.73 -10.74
C LEU A 295 19.40 -2.82 -12.15
N GLN A 296 19.19 -3.91 -12.89
CA GLN A 296 19.65 -4.06 -14.27
C GLN A 296 19.17 -2.93 -15.20
N ILE A 297 17.95 -2.46 -15.00
CA ILE A 297 17.38 -1.36 -15.78
C ILE A 297 17.95 -0.01 -15.31
N TYR A 298 18.00 0.19 -13.99
CA TYR A 298 18.29 1.50 -13.41
C TYR A 298 19.78 1.84 -13.44
N TYR A 299 20.70 0.88 -13.46
CA TYR A 299 22.14 1.14 -13.56
C TYR A 299 22.56 1.95 -14.81
N ASN A 300 21.75 1.94 -15.86
CA ASN A 300 22.04 2.71 -17.07
C ASN A 300 21.95 4.23 -16.83
N GLY A 301 21.04 4.70 -16.00
CA GLY A 301 20.80 6.14 -15.77
C GLY A 301 21.08 6.63 -14.36
N PHE A 302 21.29 5.70 -13.44
CA PHE A 302 21.41 6.00 -12.01
C PHE A 302 22.53 5.21 -11.35
N GLU A 303 23.05 5.76 -10.26
CA GLU A 303 23.97 5.11 -9.33
C GLU A 303 23.23 4.82 -8.02
N VAL A 304 23.41 3.63 -7.45
CA VAL A 304 22.84 3.27 -6.16
C VAL A 304 23.69 3.88 -5.05
N LEU A 305 23.13 4.82 -4.30
CA LEU A 305 23.79 5.43 -3.15
C LEU A 305 23.51 4.69 -1.85
N GLU A 306 22.29 4.16 -1.71
CA GLU A 306 21.87 3.48 -0.49
C GLU A 306 20.79 2.45 -0.84
N GLN A 307 20.88 1.29 -0.22
CA GLN A 307 19.86 0.24 -0.25
C GLN A 307 19.44 -0.08 1.16
N ARG A 308 18.14 -0.21 1.39
CA ARG A 308 17.55 -0.67 2.63
C ARG A 308 16.68 -1.88 2.37
N GLN A 309 16.65 -2.78 3.35
CA GLN A 309 15.81 -3.96 3.30
C GLN A 309 15.14 -4.16 4.67
N ARG A 310 13.86 -4.49 4.63
CA ARG A 310 13.09 -4.96 5.79
C ARG A 310 12.20 -6.10 5.34
N ASN A 311 12.35 -7.23 6.00
CA ASN A 311 11.73 -8.48 5.59
C ASN A 311 12.01 -8.71 4.09
N GLU A 312 10.98 -8.94 3.29
CA GLU A 312 11.07 -9.12 1.83
C GLU A 312 11.11 -7.81 1.02
N TRP A 313 10.95 -6.65 1.66
CA TRP A 313 10.85 -5.36 0.99
C TRP A 313 12.18 -4.63 0.90
N VAL A 314 12.42 -4.01 -0.24
CA VAL A 314 13.63 -3.24 -0.51
C VAL A 314 13.27 -1.81 -0.94
N ALA A 315 14.08 -0.86 -0.46
CA ALA A 315 14.07 0.53 -0.90
C ALA A 315 15.47 0.94 -1.38
N LEU A 316 15.49 1.76 -2.43
CA LEU A 316 16.71 2.25 -3.08
C LEU A 316 16.74 3.78 -3.07
N LYS A 317 17.89 4.34 -2.70
CA LYS A 317 18.21 5.74 -2.99
C LYS A 317 19.22 5.79 -4.12
N LEU A 318 18.84 6.43 -5.20
CA LEU A 318 19.56 6.47 -6.45
C LEU A 318 19.97 7.93 -6.77
N LEU A 319 21.16 8.08 -7.31
CA LEU A 319 21.66 9.36 -7.84
C LEU A 319 21.58 9.34 -9.37
N LYS A 320 21.04 10.39 -9.96
CA LYS A 320 21.03 10.56 -11.41
C LYS A 320 22.45 10.71 -11.94
N LYS A 321 22.85 9.84 -12.84
CA LYS A 321 24.12 9.97 -13.55
C LYS A 321 24.11 11.21 -14.46
N GLN A 322 25.17 11.98 -14.40
CA GLN A 322 25.34 13.09 -15.34
C GLN A 322 25.72 12.53 -16.73
N PRO A 323 25.24 13.13 -17.81
CA PRO A 323 25.72 12.77 -19.15
C PRO A 323 27.23 12.84 -19.16
N ILE A 324 27.89 11.81 -19.67
CA ILE A 324 29.34 11.87 -19.97
C ILE A 324 29.47 12.84 -21.15
N ASN A 325 30.09 14.01 -20.90
CA ASN A 325 30.39 14.99 -21.93
C ASN A 325 31.39 14.41 -22.93
#